data_26ff20f5a65d07f7e29688535b6a75e3
#
_entry.id   26ff20f5a65d07f7e29688535b6a75e3
#
_cell.length_a   1.000
_cell.length_b   1.000
_cell.length_c   1.000
_cell.angle_alpha   90.00
_cell.angle_beta   90.00
_cell.angle_gamma   90.00
#
_symmetry.space_group_name_H-M   'P 1'
#
loop_
_entity.id
_entity.type
_entity.pdbx_description
1 polymer ?
#
loop_
_entity_poly.entity_id
_entity_poly.type
_entity_poly.pdbx_seq_one_letter_code
_entity_poly.pdbx_strand_id
1 'polypeptide(L)'
;MLHKIRRKLVKIGLGLLLLIAMAWAGLRIFFHLKEIPIYDARLTYNFIFHSDRPLKQYENLAQKLGYTSSDKLLIIHADDLGLAKSVNQASFDALSKGFVNSASVMMPSPFAKEVATYYLAHPQIDLGLHLTFTAEWAGYKWPGVASPSKIGSLLDDEGSLHQNKVTVIKEGINAEIKTELQAQIDYARALGMSPTHMDSHEGTLFFDPTFFRTYLQVGHQNRIPVFVPKLLAPHFDEHFPLPPQVVLVDQMFMALKGTELDDMESYYAEVLSSIKPGLNQLLIHLAFDDEEMRTITKGREAYGAKWRAKDYQIVSSTKFQDLLKQNEIKLIQWRDIQAVLYPEANASNRL
;
A
#
# COMPACT_ATOMS: atom_id res chain seq x y z
N MET A 1 36.83 11.06 -46.99
CA MET A 1 36.03 9.87 -46.56
C MET A 1 35.74 9.90 -45.06
N LEU A 2 36.76 10.02 -44.22
CA LEU A 2 36.64 10.05 -42.72
C LEU A 2 35.70 11.14 -42.20
N HIS A 3 35.66 12.32 -42.75
CA HIS A 3 34.83 13.45 -42.30
C HIS A 3 33.33 13.16 -42.54
N LYS A 4 32.95 12.48 -43.64
CA LYS A 4 31.58 12.05 -43.93
C LYS A 4 31.10 10.94 -42.97
N ILE A 5 31.99 10.01 -42.61
CA ILE A 5 31.71 8.94 -41.65
C ILE A 5 31.47 9.52 -40.27
N ARG A 6 32.34 10.44 -39.80
CA ARG A 6 32.20 11.14 -38.52
C ARG A 6 30.85 11.90 -38.41
N ARG A 7 30.46 12.63 -39.48
CA ARG A 7 29.15 13.31 -39.53
C ARG A 7 27.96 12.35 -39.49
N LYS A 8 28.07 11.18 -40.13
CA LYS A 8 27.00 10.14 -40.04
C LYS A 8 26.93 9.57 -38.63
N LEU A 9 28.03 9.23 -37.99
CA LEU A 9 28.07 8.71 -36.63
C LEU A 9 27.48 9.71 -35.62
N VAL A 10 27.84 11.02 -35.77
CA VAL A 10 27.26 12.08 -34.92
C VAL A 10 25.73 12.19 -35.10
N LYS A 11 25.22 12.11 -36.33
CA LYS A 11 23.78 12.15 -36.58
C LYS A 11 23.06 10.93 -36.02
N ILE A 12 23.65 9.74 -36.12
CA ILE A 12 23.12 8.50 -35.52
C ILE A 12 23.12 8.64 -33.99
N GLY A 13 24.19 9.12 -33.39
CA GLY A 13 24.28 9.36 -31.95
C GLY A 13 23.24 10.36 -31.44
N LEU A 14 23.07 11.48 -32.17
CA LEU A 14 22.02 12.47 -31.85
C LEU A 14 20.59 11.88 -31.99
N GLY A 15 20.35 11.07 -33.02
CA GLY A 15 19.08 10.37 -33.19
C GLY A 15 18.78 9.40 -32.06
N LEU A 16 19.80 8.66 -31.62
CA LEU A 16 19.67 7.72 -30.49
C LEU A 16 19.40 8.45 -29.17
N LEU A 17 20.12 9.56 -28.93
CA LEU A 17 19.88 10.39 -27.74
C LEU A 17 18.46 10.99 -27.73
N LEU A 18 17.95 11.40 -28.89
CA LEU A 18 16.59 11.90 -29.00
C LEU A 18 15.55 10.83 -28.72
N LEU A 19 15.75 9.60 -29.23
CA LEU A 19 14.89 8.46 -28.93
C LEU A 19 14.89 8.11 -27.45
N ILE A 20 16.04 8.10 -26.81
CA ILE A 20 16.16 7.88 -25.37
C ILE A 20 15.43 8.98 -24.56
N ALA A 21 15.60 10.24 -24.97
CA ALA A 21 14.92 11.36 -24.32
C ALA A 21 13.40 11.28 -24.48
N MET A 22 12.90 10.88 -25.65
CA MET A 22 11.46 10.69 -25.89
C MET A 22 10.90 9.51 -25.09
N ALA A 23 11.62 8.39 -25.03
CA ALA A 23 11.22 7.24 -24.21
C ALA A 23 11.17 7.61 -22.71
N TRP A 24 12.18 8.35 -22.24
CA TRP A 24 12.22 8.87 -20.87
C TRP A 24 11.06 9.82 -20.59
N ALA A 25 10.77 10.77 -21.49
CA ALA A 25 9.64 11.69 -21.34
C ALA A 25 8.29 10.93 -21.31
N GLY A 26 8.11 9.95 -22.20
CA GLY A 26 6.93 9.09 -22.22
C GLY A 26 6.74 8.33 -20.90
N LEU A 27 7.81 7.76 -20.36
CA LEU A 27 7.79 7.07 -19.08
C LEU A 27 7.43 8.02 -17.92
N ARG A 28 7.97 9.25 -17.92
CA ARG A 28 7.65 10.28 -16.91
C ARG A 28 6.18 10.71 -16.99
N ILE A 29 5.64 10.87 -18.20
CA ILE A 29 4.22 11.15 -18.41
C ILE A 29 3.37 9.98 -17.91
N PHE A 30 3.73 8.74 -18.22
CA PHE A 30 3.03 7.56 -17.71
C PHE A 30 2.99 7.53 -16.18
N PHE A 31 4.13 7.71 -15.50
CA PHE A 31 4.18 7.74 -14.03
C PHE A 31 3.34 8.89 -13.47
N HIS A 32 3.38 10.06 -14.11
CA HIS A 32 2.56 11.19 -13.70
C HIS A 32 1.05 10.90 -13.82
N LEU A 33 0.62 10.34 -14.96
CA LEU A 33 -0.79 9.97 -15.20
C LEU A 33 -1.28 8.88 -14.25
N LYS A 34 -0.39 7.98 -13.83
CA LYS A 34 -0.69 6.91 -12.86
C LYS A 34 -0.45 7.32 -11.41
N GLU A 35 -0.08 8.58 -11.16
CA GLU A 35 0.24 9.12 -9.83
C GLU A 35 1.34 8.32 -9.10
N ILE A 36 2.25 7.72 -9.86
CA ILE A 36 3.41 7.00 -9.33
C ILE A 36 4.57 8.00 -9.18
N PRO A 37 4.94 8.43 -7.96
CA PRO A 37 5.91 9.49 -7.75
C PRO A 37 7.37 9.01 -7.84
N ILE A 38 7.75 8.35 -8.92
CA ILE A 38 9.14 8.00 -9.19
C ILE A 38 9.82 9.18 -9.88
N TYR A 39 10.39 10.08 -9.09
CA TYR A 39 11.03 11.31 -9.61
C TYR A 39 12.55 11.17 -9.79
N ASP A 40 13.18 10.26 -9.06
CA ASP A 40 14.62 10.03 -9.11
C ASP A 40 15.00 9.17 -10.32
N ALA A 41 16.01 9.63 -11.09
CA ALA A 41 16.46 8.94 -12.29
C ALA A 41 17.10 7.58 -11.98
N ARG A 42 17.83 7.49 -10.88
CA ARG A 42 18.49 6.25 -10.41
C ARG A 42 17.43 5.24 -9.99
N LEU A 43 16.40 5.70 -9.28
CA LEU A 43 15.28 4.88 -8.88
C LEU A 43 14.52 4.32 -10.08
N THR A 44 14.22 5.18 -11.07
CA THR A 44 13.57 4.76 -12.31
C THR A 44 14.41 3.74 -13.08
N TYR A 45 15.72 3.98 -13.17
CA TYR A 45 16.66 3.05 -13.81
C TYR A 45 16.66 1.69 -13.10
N ASN A 46 16.77 1.67 -11.77
CA ASN A 46 16.75 0.46 -10.98
C ASN A 46 15.43 -0.29 -11.09
N PHE A 47 14.31 0.42 -11.06
CA PHE A 47 12.98 -0.17 -11.24
C PHE A 47 12.84 -0.91 -12.57
N ILE A 48 13.42 -0.36 -13.66
CA ILE A 48 13.33 -0.97 -14.99
C ILE A 48 14.32 -2.13 -15.17
N PHE A 49 15.56 -1.97 -14.68
CA PHE A 49 16.66 -2.86 -15.05
C PHE A 49 17.14 -3.77 -13.93
N HIS A 50 16.66 -3.60 -12.70
CA HIS A 50 17.13 -4.35 -11.53
C HIS A 50 16.01 -4.94 -10.66
N SER A 51 14.80 -5.02 -11.19
CA SER A 51 13.64 -5.62 -10.50
C SER A 51 13.85 -7.10 -10.10
N ASP A 52 14.76 -7.79 -10.77
CA ASP A 52 15.01 -9.23 -10.57
C ASP A 52 16.20 -9.52 -9.65
N ARG A 53 16.76 -8.51 -8.96
CA ARG A 53 17.85 -8.77 -8.01
C ARG A 53 17.35 -9.66 -6.88
N PRO A 54 18.07 -10.77 -6.57
CA PRO A 54 17.74 -11.57 -5.40
C PRO A 54 17.94 -10.74 -4.14
N LEU A 55 16.86 -10.53 -3.40
CA LEU A 55 16.89 -9.85 -2.12
C LEU A 55 17.04 -10.87 -1.00
N LYS A 56 17.85 -10.54 0.00
CA LYS A 56 17.80 -11.24 1.27
C LYS A 56 16.46 -10.86 1.93
N GLN A 57 15.50 -11.73 1.79
CA GLN A 57 14.20 -11.62 2.44
C GLN A 57 14.11 -12.63 3.58
N TYR A 58 13.03 -12.54 4.34
CA TYR A 58 12.71 -13.55 5.32
C TYR A 58 12.51 -14.92 4.63
N GLU A 59 13.41 -15.87 4.95
CA GLU A 59 13.47 -17.15 4.24
C GLU A 59 12.39 -18.11 4.73
N ASN A 60 11.86 -18.91 3.81
CA ASN A 60 10.94 -20.01 4.09
C ASN A 60 9.63 -19.60 4.79
N LEU A 61 9.11 -18.39 4.49
CA LEU A 61 7.86 -17.93 5.10
C LEU A 61 6.70 -18.92 4.87
N ALA A 62 6.51 -19.41 3.64
CA ALA A 62 5.46 -20.37 3.32
C ALA A 62 5.54 -21.61 4.21
N GLN A 63 6.74 -22.21 4.34
CA GLN A 63 6.95 -23.40 5.17
C GLN A 63 6.70 -23.11 6.66
N LYS A 64 7.09 -21.93 7.15
CA LYS A 64 6.84 -21.54 8.54
C LYS A 64 5.37 -21.27 8.84
N LEU A 65 4.60 -20.92 7.83
CA LEU A 65 3.14 -20.81 7.88
C LEU A 65 2.42 -22.17 7.66
N GLY A 66 3.16 -23.24 7.41
CA GLY A 66 2.59 -24.59 7.18
C GLY A 66 2.20 -24.89 5.74
N TYR A 67 2.67 -24.08 4.79
CA TYR A 67 2.44 -24.25 3.35
C TYR A 67 3.71 -24.71 2.63
N THR A 68 3.56 -25.06 1.36
CA THR A 68 4.68 -25.41 0.48
C THR A 68 5.15 -24.21 -0.34
N SER A 69 6.33 -24.30 -0.92
CA SER A 69 6.85 -23.24 -1.82
C SER A 69 6.08 -23.10 -3.14
N SER A 70 5.20 -24.07 -3.46
CA SER A 70 4.33 -24.05 -4.64
C SER A 70 2.95 -23.48 -4.35
N ASP A 71 2.60 -23.22 -3.08
CA ASP A 71 1.30 -22.68 -2.72
C ASP A 71 1.18 -21.18 -3.09
N LYS A 72 0.00 -20.81 -3.60
CA LYS A 72 -0.38 -19.44 -3.91
C LYS A 72 -1.04 -18.84 -2.69
N LEU A 73 -0.27 -18.08 -1.90
CA LEU A 73 -0.76 -17.43 -0.69
C LEU A 73 -1.27 -16.04 -1.04
N LEU A 74 -2.49 -15.70 -0.63
CA LEU A 74 -3.13 -14.41 -0.93
C LEU A 74 -3.71 -13.78 0.33
N ILE A 75 -3.42 -12.48 0.48
CA ILE A 75 -4.10 -11.57 1.38
C ILE A 75 -5.01 -10.68 0.51
N ILE A 76 -6.34 -10.72 0.75
CA ILE A 76 -7.28 -9.78 0.17
C ILE A 76 -7.48 -8.69 1.20
N HIS A 77 -6.93 -7.51 0.92
CA HIS A 77 -6.72 -6.44 1.88
C HIS A 77 -7.61 -5.25 1.57
N ALA A 78 -8.41 -4.82 2.55
CA ALA A 78 -9.23 -3.63 2.45
C ALA A 78 -8.50 -2.43 3.07
N ASP A 79 -8.19 -1.43 2.24
CA ASP A 79 -7.56 -0.18 2.65
C ASP A 79 -8.60 0.86 3.14
N ASP A 80 -8.13 1.93 3.76
CA ASP A 80 -8.83 3.16 4.09
C ASP A 80 -9.92 3.06 5.17
N LEU A 81 -9.94 2.05 6.03
CA LEU A 81 -10.86 2.04 7.15
C LEU A 81 -10.66 3.31 8.01
N GLY A 82 -11.74 3.88 8.47
CA GLY A 82 -11.74 5.14 9.21
C GLY A 82 -12.00 6.37 8.34
N LEU A 83 -11.85 6.27 7.01
CA LEU A 83 -12.08 7.40 6.10
C LEU A 83 -13.51 7.95 6.21
N ALA A 84 -14.51 7.09 6.16
CA ALA A 84 -15.93 7.41 6.20
C ALA A 84 -16.73 6.29 6.86
N LYS A 85 -17.95 6.57 7.34
CA LYS A 85 -18.85 5.52 7.87
C LYS A 85 -19.16 4.46 6.81
N SER A 86 -19.40 4.91 5.59
CA SER A 86 -19.69 4.03 4.46
C SER A 86 -18.54 3.06 4.17
N VAL A 87 -17.26 3.53 4.26
CA VAL A 87 -16.06 2.70 4.15
C VAL A 87 -16.02 1.67 5.28
N ASN A 88 -16.23 2.11 6.52
CA ASN A 88 -16.25 1.23 7.68
C ASN A 88 -17.30 0.13 7.55
N GLN A 89 -18.53 0.50 7.23
CA GLN A 89 -19.66 -0.43 7.12
C GLN A 89 -19.44 -1.50 6.04
N ALA A 90 -18.96 -1.07 4.85
CA ALA A 90 -18.67 -2.01 3.76
C ALA A 90 -17.51 -2.96 4.13
N SER A 91 -16.47 -2.42 4.77
CA SER A 91 -15.32 -3.22 5.19
C SER A 91 -15.63 -4.17 6.33
N PHE A 92 -16.43 -3.74 7.33
CA PHE A 92 -16.88 -4.61 8.43
C PHE A 92 -17.74 -5.75 7.92
N ASP A 93 -18.66 -5.46 6.99
CA ASP A 93 -19.49 -6.48 6.37
C ASP A 93 -18.62 -7.48 5.58
N ALA A 94 -17.68 -7.01 4.78
CA ALA A 94 -16.79 -7.85 4.00
C ALA A 94 -15.88 -8.73 4.89
N LEU A 95 -15.32 -8.16 5.97
CA LEU A 95 -14.51 -8.91 6.95
C LEU A 95 -15.34 -9.97 7.68
N SER A 96 -16.57 -9.62 8.12
CA SER A 96 -17.43 -10.55 8.86
C SER A 96 -17.89 -11.75 8.02
N LYS A 97 -18.04 -11.53 6.71
CA LYS A 97 -18.45 -12.57 5.74
C LYS A 97 -17.27 -13.30 5.10
N GLY A 98 -16.03 -12.89 5.38
CA GLY A 98 -14.83 -13.49 4.82
C GLY A 98 -14.62 -13.17 3.33
N PHE A 99 -15.23 -12.11 2.81
CA PHE A 99 -14.97 -11.62 1.45
C PHE A 99 -13.60 -10.99 1.32
N VAL A 100 -13.12 -10.37 2.40
CA VAL A 100 -11.74 -9.95 2.61
C VAL A 100 -11.23 -10.57 3.90
N ASN A 101 -9.92 -10.76 4.02
CA ASN A 101 -9.34 -11.44 5.17
C ASN A 101 -8.31 -10.58 5.93
N SER A 102 -8.11 -9.34 5.50
CA SER A 102 -7.27 -8.34 6.15
C SER A 102 -7.76 -6.94 5.84
N ALA A 103 -7.45 -5.97 6.71
CA ALA A 103 -7.75 -4.55 6.49
C ALA A 103 -6.76 -3.67 7.25
N SER A 104 -6.70 -2.37 6.90
CA SER A 104 -5.92 -1.39 7.64
C SER A 104 -6.67 -0.08 7.85
N VAL A 105 -6.41 0.57 9.00
CA VAL A 105 -7.12 1.77 9.45
C VAL A 105 -6.25 3.00 9.40
N MET A 106 -6.80 4.10 8.88
CA MET A 106 -6.23 5.44 8.84
C MET A 106 -6.45 6.13 10.20
N MET A 107 -5.46 6.12 11.10
CA MET A 107 -5.63 6.67 12.45
C MET A 107 -5.92 8.18 12.52
N PRO A 108 -5.40 9.04 11.59
CA PRO A 108 -5.76 10.44 11.55
C PRO A 108 -7.21 10.74 11.11
N SER A 109 -7.85 9.78 10.45
CA SER A 109 -9.15 9.98 9.82
C SER A 109 -10.31 10.11 10.82
N PRO A 110 -11.42 10.78 10.43
CA PRO A 110 -12.51 11.12 11.36
C PRO A 110 -13.22 9.93 12.01
N PHE A 111 -13.26 8.77 11.34
CA PHE A 111 -13.99 7.58 11.82
C PHE A 111 -13.10 6.45 12.32
N ALA A 112 -11.81 6.72 12.60
CA ALA A 112 -10.88 5.71 13.13
C ALA A 112 -11.32 5.13 14.49
N LYS A 113 -11.98 5.94 15.35
CA LYS A 113 -12.52 5.46 16.64
C LYS A 113 -13.64 4.42 16.47
N GLU A 114 -14.44 4.54 15.43
CA GLU A 114 -15.48 3.56 15.11
C GLU A 114 -14.84 2.21 14.75
N VAL A 115 -13.75 2.23 14.00
CA VAL A 115 -12.97 1.03 13.67
C VAL A 115 -12.41 0.39 14.93
N ALA A 116 -11.85 1.18 15.86
CA ALA A 116 -11.36 0.67 17.15
C ALA A 116 -12.49 0.02 17.98
N THR A 117 -13.66 0.64 18.00
CA THR A 117 -14.84 0.07 18.71
C THR A 117 -15.26 -1.28 18.09
N TYR A 118 -15.29 -1.36 16.77
CA TYR A 118 -15.59 -2.61 16.07
C TYR A 118 -14.52 -3.68 16.34
N TYR A 119 -13.23 -3.31 16.31
CA TYR A 119 -12.13 -4.21 16.61
C TYR A 119 -12.24 -4.82 18.01
N LEU A 120 -12.56 -4.01 19.03
CA LEU A 120 -12.71 -4.49 20.40
C LEU A 120 -13.84 -5.51 20.56
N ALA A 121 -14.91 -5.39 19.76
CA ALA A 121 -16.01 -6.35 19.71
C ALA A 121 -15.66 -7.60 18.87
N HIS A 122 -14.66 -7.50 17.98
CA HIS A 122 -14.29 -8.55 17.02
C HIS A 122 -12.75 -8.73 16.96
N PRO A 123 -12.07 -9.07 18.07
CA PRO A 123 -10.61 -9.09 18.14
C PRO A 123 -9.93 -10.14 17.25
N GLN A 124 -10.74 -11.03 16.65
CA GLN A 124 -10.27 -12.04 15.72
C GLN A 124 -10.00 -11.48 14.29
N ILE A 125 -10.46 -10.28 13.95
CA ILE A 125 -10.22 -9.71 12.63
C ILE A 125 -8.73 -9.35 12.47
N ASP A 126 -8.23 -9.49 11.26
CA ASP A 126 -6.87 -9.07 10.90
C ASP A 126 -6.88 -7.58 10.54
N LEU A 127 -6.42 -6.73 11.46
CA LEU A 127 -6.47 -5.29 11.32
C LEU A 127 -5.09 -4.68 11.55
N GLY A 128 -4.60 -3.98 10.53
CA GLY A 128 -3.36 -3.21 10.53
C GLY A 128 -3.57 -1.71 10.62
N LEU A 129 -2.47 -0.96 10.43
CA LEU A 129 -2.46 0.50 10.35
C LEU A 129 -2.16 0.95 8.92
N HIS A 130 -3.08 1.70 8.34
CA HIS A 130 -2.91 2.41 7.07
C HIS A 130 -2.25 3.75 7.35
N LEU A 131 -0.92 3.75 7.43
CA LEU A 131 -0.13 4.90 7.86
C LEU A 131 -0.35 6.09 6.93
N THR A 132 -0.97 7.12 7.44
CA THR A 132 -1.56 8.21 6.67
C THR A 132 -0.77 9.49 6.85
N PHE A 133 -0.30 10.07 5.74
CA PHE A 133 0.48 11.31 5.68
C PHE A 133 -0.11 12.33 4.71
N THR A 134 -1.27 12.02 4.14
CA THR A 134 -2.00 12.87 3.21
C THR A 134 -3.47 12.97 3.60
N ALA A 135 -4.14 14.05 3.19
CA ALA A 135 -5.58 14.23 3.24
C ALA A 135 -6.04 14.70 1.84
N GLU A 136 -6.15 13.74 0.92
CA GLU A 136 -6.21 13.98 -0.52
C GLU A 136 -7.56 14.49 -1.05
N TRP A 137 -8.63 14.39 -0.24
CA TRP A 137 -9.96 14.77 -0.68
C TRP A 137 -10.21 16.28 -0.53
N ALA A 138 -10.50 16.97 -1.63
CA ALA A 138 -10.81 18.39 -1.62
C ALA A 138 -12.06 18.67 -0.77
N GLY A 139 -11.93 19.42 0.31
CA GLY A 139 -13.04 19.73 1.20
C GLY A 139 -13.36 18.68 2.28
N TYR A 140 -12.58 17.59 2.34
CA TYR A 140 -12.66 16.61 3.41
C TYR A 140 -11.25 16.25 3.88
N LYS A 141 -10.79 16.97 4.88
CA LYS A 141 -9.41 16.93 5.37
C LYS A 141 -9.34 16.53 6.85
N TRP A 142 -8.19 16.10 7.27
CA TRP A 142 -7.88 15.75 8.65
C TRP A 142 -6.45 16.15 9.02
N PRO A 143 -6.21 16.49 10.32
CA PRO A 143 -4.86 16.76 10.82
C PRO A 143 -4.06 15.48 11.00
N GLY A 144 -2.78 15.59 11.34
CA GLY A 144 -2.00 14.46 11.88
C GLY A 144 -2.47 14.06 13.29
N VAL A 145 -2.00 12.92 13.77
CA VAL A 145 -2.23 12.44 15.14
C VAL A 145 -1.31 13.15 16.13
N ALA A 146 -0.06 13.37 15.73
CA ALA A 146 0.89 14.11 16.56
C ALA A 146 0.53 15.59 16.68
N SER A 147 1.03 16.23 17.75
CA SER A 147 0.85 17.69 17.92
C SER A 147 1.37 18.46 16.71
N PRO A 148 0.62 19.46 16.18
CA PRO A 148 1.03 20.26 15.02
C PRO A 148 2.42 20.89 15.17
N SER A 149 2.82 21.27 16.37
CA SER A 149 4.15 21.82 16.64
C SER A 149 5.32 20.82 16.43
N LYS A 150 5.01 19.53 16.29
CA LYS A 150 6.00 18.47 16.11
C LYS A 150 6.05 17.91 14.68
N ILE A 151 5.09 18.29 13.82
CA ILE A 151 4.92 17.77 12.47
C ILE A 151 4.60 18.87 11.46
N GLY A 152 5.13 20.08 11.69
CA GLY A 152 4.79 21.28 10.88
C GLY A 152 5.06 21.10 9.39
N SER A 153 6.11 20.35 9.00
CA SER A 153 6.41 20.06 7.58
C SER A 153 5.42 19.10 6.90
N LEU A 154 4.54 18.48 7.65
CA LEU A 154 3.52 17.54 7.13
C LEU A 154 2.16 18.21 6.99
N LEU A 155 2.02 19.45 7.43
CA LEU A 155 0.74 20.17 7.50
C LEU A 155 0.67 21.29 6.47
N ASP A 156 -0.52 21.49 5.92
CA ASP A 156 -0.86 22.67 5.13
C ASP A 156 -1.12 23.90 6.03
N ASP A 157 -1.37 25.05 5.40
CA ASP A 157 -1.61 26.31 6.11
C ASP A 157 -2.90 26.28 6.99
N GLU A 158 -3.78 25.31 6.77
CA GLU A 158 -5.02 25.10 7.55
C GLU A 158 -4.80 24.11 8.72
N GLY A 159 -3.60 23.54 8.85
CA GLY A 159 -3.26 22.57 9.89
C GLY A 159 -3.73 21.13 9.60
N SER A 160 -4.13 20.86 8.38
CA SER A 160 -4.41 19.51 7.88
C SER A 160 -3.19 18.88 7.24
N LEU A 161 -3.14 17.55 7.16
CA LEU A 161 -2.13 16.88 6.36
C LEU A 161 -2.18 17.36 4.90
N HIS A 162 -1.04 17.43 4.23
CA HIS A 162 -0.96 17.85 2.84
C HIS A 162 -1.88 17.02 1.93
N GLN A 163 -2.44 17.67 0.91
CA GLN A 163 -3.38 17.03 -0.01
C GLN A 163 -2.75 15.96 -0.89
N ASN A 164 -1.43 15.99 -1.11
CA ASN A 164 -0.79 15.06 -2.01
C ASN A 164 0.59 14.61 -1.50
N LYS A 165 0.92 13.36 -1.80
CA LYS A 165 2.18 12.73 -1.41
C LYS A 165 3.43 13.40 -1.99
N VAL A 166 3.31 14.11 -3.12
CA VAL A 166 4.44 14.82 -3.73
C VAL A 166 4.93 15.94 -2.84
N THR A 167 4.01 16.69 -2.23
CA THR A 167 4.34 17.73 -1.26
C THR A 167 5.00 17.12 -0.03
N VAL A 168 4.42 16.05 0.53
CA VAL A 168 5.02 15.33 1.67
C VAL A 168 6.45 14.85 1.36
N ILE A 169 6.68 14.28 0.17
CA ILE A 169 8.01 13.80 -0.24
C ILE A 169 9.01 14.96 -0.37
N LYS A 170 8.57 16.13 -0.85
CA LYS A 170 9.45 17.28 -1.06
C LYS A 170 9.74 18.08 0.21
N GLU A 171 8.75 18.24 1.06
CA GLU A 171 8.76 19.17 2.19
C GLU A 171 8.88 18.45 3.53
N GLY A 172 8.48 17.19 3.61
CA GLY A 172 8.45 16.40 4.83
C GLY A 172 9.83 16.19 5.43
N ILE A 173 9.97 16.51 6.71
CA ILE A 173 11.18 16.28 7.50
C ILE A 173 11.11 14.87 8.10
N ASN A 174 12.12 14.03 7.85
CA ASN A 174 12.09 12.62 8.28
C ASN A 174 11.90 12.42 9.80
N ALA A 175 12.38 13.33 10.63
CA ALA A 175 12.14 13.28 12.07
C ALA A 175 10.65 13.49 12.41
N GLU A 176 9.94 14.31 11.63
CA GLU A 176 8.51 14.56 11.77
C GLU A 176 7.69 13.40 11.22
N ILE A 177 8.11 12.80 10.08
CA ILE A 177 7.55 11.52 9.58
C ILE A 177 7.64 10.45 10.68
N LYS A 178 8.80 10.27 11.32
CA LYS A 178 8.97 9.32 12.42
C LYS A 178 8.04 9.61 13.59
N THR A 179 7.90 10.89 13.94
CA THR A 179 7.04 11.34 15.04
C THR A 179 5.57 11.03 14.78
N GLU A 180 5.08 11.36 13.59
CA GLU A 180 3.70 11.09 13.20
C GLU A 180 3.43 9.58 13.10
N LEU A 181 4.36 8.82 12.51
CA LEU A 181 4.26 7.37 12.39
C LEU A 181 4.12 6.71 13.76
N GLN A 182 4.97 7.08 14.72
CA GLN A 182 4.88 6.56 16.08
C GLN A 182 3.58 7.00 16.78
N ALA A 183 3.14 8.25 16.55
CA ALA A 183 1.89 8.75 17.13
C ALA A 183 0.66 7.97 16.64
N GLN A 184 0.61 7.57 15.37
CA GLN A 184 -0.47 6.74 14.83
C GLN A 184 -0.50 5.35 15.50
N ILE A 185 0.67 4.73 15.72
CA ILE A 185 0.79 3.45 16.43
C ILE A 185 0.31 3.60 17.89
N ASP A 186 0.80 4.63 18.58
CA ASP A 186 0.48 4.85 19.97
C ASP A 186 -1.01 5.17 20.17
N TYR A 187 -1.60 5.91 19.25
CA TYR A 187 -3.04 6.21 19.28
C TYR A 187 -3.89 4.96 19.08
N ALA A 188 -3.54 4.09 18.14
CA ALA A 188 -4.22 2.81 17.95
C ALA A 188 -4.17 1.96 19.22
N ARG A 189 -2.99 1.87 19.84
CA ARG A 189 -2.79 1.14 21.11
C ARG A 189 -3.58 1.77 22.26
N ALA A 190 -3.62 3.09 22.34
CA ALA A 190 -4.41 3.81 23.36
C ALA A 190 -5.92 3.55 23.22
N LEU A 191 -6.39 3.24 22.02
CA LEU A 191 -7.76 2.81 21.74
C LEU A 191 -7.97 1.30 21.96
N GLY A 192 -6.97 0.56 22.45
CA GLY A 192 -7.05 -0.87 22.74
C GLY A 192 -6.80 -1.77 21.52
N MET A 193 -6.32 -1.24 20.41
CA MET A 193 -6.02 -2.03 19.23
C MET A 193 -4.61 -2.65 19.31
N SER A 194 -4.47 -3.85 18.74
CA SER A 194 -3.18 -4.55 18.55
C SER A 194 -2.96 -4.76 17.06
N PRO A 195 -2.35 -3.80 16.35
CA PRO A 195 -2.17 -3.89 14.90
C PRO A 195 -1.36 -5.12 14.49
N THR A 196 -1.84 -5.84 13.48
CA THR A 196 -1.18 -7.05 12.96
C THR A 196 -0.11 -6.73 11.93
N HIS A 197 -0.20 -5.59 11.28
CA HIS A 197 0.74 -5.09 10.27
C HIS A 197 0.62 -3.58 10.07
N MET A 198 1.49 -3.04 9.25
CA MET A 198 1.42 -1.65 8.78
C MET A 198 1.63 -1.61 7.27
N ASP A 199 0.94 -0.71 6.62
CA ASP A 199 1.13 -0.32 5.23
C ASP A 199 1.16 1.21 5.09
N SER A 200 1.12 1.75 3.87
CA SER A 200 1.25 3.20 3.67
C SER A 200 0.17 3.72 2.73
N HIS A 201 -0.71 4.55 3.25
CA HIS A 201 -1.71 5.27 2.47
C HIS A 201 -1.07 6.00 1.28
N GLU A 202 -1.64 5.83 0.08
CA GLU A 202 -1.10 6.30 -1.20
C GLU A 202 0.35 5.88 -1.49
N GLY A 203 0.93 4.97 -0.70
CA GLY A 203 2.33 4.57 -0.81
C GLY A 203 3.33 5.67 -0.45
N THR A 204 2.92 6.71 0.28
CA THR A 204 3.73 7.91 0.57
C THR A 204 5.10 7.58 1.14
N LEU A 205 5.19 6.59 2.03
CA LEU A 205 6.45 6.17 2.67
C LEU A 205 7.39 5.38 1.75
N PHE A 206 6.92 4.96 0.57
CA PHE A 206 7.70 4.09 -0.33
C PHE A 206 8.55 4.86 -1.34
N PHE A 207 8.29 6.15 -1.55
CA PHE A 207 8.88 6.92 -2.62
C PHE A 207 10.05 7.83 -2.20
N ASP A 208 10.32 7.92 -0.90
CA ASP A 208 11.55 8.50 -0.36
C ASP A 208 12.35 7.44 0.40
N PRO A 209 13.63 7.19 0.05
CA PRO A 209 14.44 6.16 0.70
C PRO A 209 14.62 6.36 2.20
N THR A 210 14.59 7.61 2.68
CA THR A 210 14.76 7.94 4.10
C THR A 210 13.47 7.65 4.88
N PHE A 211 12.30 8.01 4.30
CA PHE A 211 11.00 7.68 4.88
C PHE A 211 10.78 6.18 4.91
N PHE A 212 11.14 5.50 3.82
CA PHE A 212 11.03 4.04 3.74
C PHE A 212 11.89 3.33 4.80
N ARG A 213 13.14 3.79 4.99
CA ARG A 213 14.00 3.28 6.07
C ARG A 213 13.39 3.49 7.45
N THR A 214 12.83 4.68 7.69
CA THR A 214 12.15 5.01 8.94
C THR A 214 10.94 4.10 9.18
N TYR A 215 10.13 3.86 8.14
CA TYR A 215 9.01 2.93 8.18
C TYR A 215 9.42 1.51 8.60
N LEU A 216 10.47 0.96 7.96
CA LEU A 216 11.00 -0.36 8.32
C LEU A 216 11.52 -0.42 9.75
N GLN A 217 12.25 0.62 10.19
CA GLN A 217 12.82 0.69 11.54
C GLN A 217 11.73 0.78 12.61
N VAL A 218 10.72 1.61 12.40
CA VAL A 218 9.62 1.77 13.35
C VAL A 218 8.77 0.50 13.44
N GLY A 219 8.50 -0.16 12.31
CA GLY A 219 7.84 -1.47 12.31
C GLY A 219 8.59 -2.50 13.14
N HIS A 220 9.89 -2.63 12.91
CA HIS A 220 10.75 -3.54 13.66
C HIS A 220 10.77 -3.21 15.16
N GLN A 221 10.93 -1.94 15.55
CA GLN A 221 10.95 -1.48 16.94
C GLN A 221 9.63 -1.76 17.66
N ASN A 222 8.51 -1.64 16.96
CA ASN A 222 7.17 -1.88 17.49
C ASN A 222 6.73 -3.35 17.40
N ARG A 223 7.52 -4.23 16.79
CA ARG A 223 7.21 -5.66 16.52
C ARG A 223 5.94 -5.82 15.68
N ILE A 224 5.77 -4.93 14.72
CA ILE A 224 4.65 -4.96 13.78
C ILE A 224 5.23 -5.25 12.39
N PRO A 225 4.79 -6.32 11.70
CA PRO A 225 5.14 -6.57 10.31
C PRO A 225 4.80 -5.38 9.43
N VAL A 226 5.63 -5.14 8.43
CA VAL A 226 5.43 -4.05 7.47
C VAL A 226 5.18 -4.61 6.08
N PHE A 227 4.21 -4.05 5.38
CA PHE A 227 3.96 -4.37 3.98
C PHE A 227 5.07 -3.80 3.10
N VAL A 228 5.79 -4.66 2.40
CA VAL A 228 6.87 -4.29 1.48
C VAL A 228 6.68 -5.01 0.15
N PRO A 229 6.18 -4.33 -0.89
CA PRO A 229 6.09 -4.92 -2.22
C PRO A 229 7.49 -5.20 -2.79
N LYS A 230 7.69 -6.39 -3.32
CA LYS A 230 8.97 -6.78 -3.96
C LYS A 230 9.35 -5.89 -5.14
N LEU A 231 8.38 -5.26 -5.78
CA LEU A 231 8.62 -4.27 -6.84
C LEU A 231 9.44 -3.06 -6.36
N LEU A 232 9.53 -2.82 -5.04
CA LEU A 232 10.40 -1.81 -4.43
C LEU A 232 11.84 -2.28 -4.24
N ALA A 233 12.15 -3.52 -4.66
CA ALA A 233 13.49 -4.11 -4.59
C ALA A 233 14.64 -3.19 -5.04
N PRO A 234 14.46 -2.33 -6.04
CA PRO A 234 15.49 -1.38 -6.46
C PRO A 234 15.94 -0.38 -5.37
N HIS A 235 15.14 -0.16 -4.34
CA HIS A 235 15.51 0.65 -3.17
C HIS A 235 16.43 -0.09 -2.20
N PHE A 236 16.49 -1.42 -2.31
CA PHE A 236 17.27 -2.27 -1.44
C PHE A 236 18.62 -2.59 -2.08
N ASP A 237 19.50 -1.58 -2.23
CA ASP A 237 20.88 -1.85 -2.58
C ASP A 237 21.62 -2.47 -1.38
N GLU A 238 22.86 -2.89 -1.61
CA GLU A 238 23.71 -3.49 -0.55
C GLU A 238 23.99 -2.54 0.63
N HIS A 239 23.73 -1.23 0.45
CA HIS A 239 23.90 -0.19 1.47
C HIS A 239 22.59 0.06 2.25
N PHE A 240 21.53 -0.65 1.91
CA PHE A 240 20.24 -0.56 2.58
C PHE A 240 19.87 -1.92 3.20
N PRO A 241 20.46 -2.31 4.35
CA PRO A 241 20.15 -3.57 4.98
C PRO A 241 18.69 -3.58 5.45
N LEU A 242 17.93 -4.57 4.96
CA LEU A 242 16.61 -4.84 5.51
C LEU A 242 16.75 -5.44 6.91
N PRO A 243 15.89 -5.07 7.86
CA PRO A 243 15.76 -5.81 9.10
C PRO A 243 15.45 -7.29 8.81
N PRO A 244 15.98 -8.25 9.59
CA PRO A 244 15.84 -9.67 9.30
C PRO A 244 14.39 -10.18 9.36
N GLN A 245 13.47 -9.41 9.92
CA GLN A 245 12.04 -9.71 10.01
C GLN A 245 11.21 -9.09 8.89
N VAL A 246 11.81 -8.52 7.85
CA VAL A 246 11.05 -7.99 6.72
C VAL A 246 10.61 -9.11 5.80
N VAL A 247 9.32 -9.18 5.57
CA VAL A 247 8.68 -10.07 4.60
C VAL A 247 8.37 -9.25 3.34
N LEU A 248 8.77 -9.78 2.19
CA LEU A 248 8.44 -9.18 0.90
C LEU A 248 7.18 -9.83 0.33
N VAL A 249 6.25 -9.01 -0.13
CA VAL A 249 5.11 -9.44 -0.91
C VAL A 249 5.54 -9.60 -2.36
N ASP A 250 5.50 -10.83 -2.88
CA ASP A 250 6.02 -11.20 -4.20
C ASP A 250 5.27 -10.49 -5.33
N GLN A 251 3.94 -10.45 -5.24
CA GLN A 251 3.08 -9.75 -6.19
C GLN A 251 2.03 -8.92 -5.44
N MET A 252 1.89 -7.68 -5.84
CA MET A 252 0.86 -6.76 -5.36
C MET A 252 -0.06 -6.41 -6.53
N PHE A 253 -1.36 -6.50 -6.30
CA PHE A 253 -2.39 -6.19 -7.28
C PHE A 253 -3.33 -5.13 -6.74
N MET A 254 -3.76 -4.23 -7.60
CA MET A 254 -4.75 -3.19 -7.31
C MET A 254 -5.27 -2.67 -8.63
N ALA A 255 -6.57 -2.44 -8.76
CA ALA A 255 -7.11 -1.71 -9.90
C ALA A 255 -6.58 -0.26 -9.84
N LEU A 256 -5.97 0.20 -10.93
CA LEU A 256 -5.31 1.50 -11.00
C LEU A 256 -6.22 2.55 -11.67
N LYS A 257 -6.00 3.82 -11.34
CA LYS A 257 -6.61 4.95 -12.04
C LYS A 257 -6.50 4.75 -13.56
N GLY A 258 -7.64 4.89 -14.25
CA GLY A 258 -7.80 4.61 -15.68
C GLY A 258 -8.27 3.19 -16.00
N THR A 259 -8.56 2.36 -14.99
CA THR A 259 -9.37 1.16 -15.17
C THR A 259 -10.85 1.59 -15.23
N GLU A 260 -11.55 1.19 -16.26
CA GLU A 260 -12.99 1.45 -16.36
C GLU A 260 -13.77 0.54 -15.40
N LEU A 261 -14.87 1.05 -14.83
CA LEU A 261 -15.67 0.30 -13.86
C LEU A 261 -16.20 -1.03 -14.43
N ASP A 262 -16.54 -1.05 -15.72
CA ASP A 262 -17.05 -2.25 -16.40
C ASP A 262 -15.96 -3.30 -16.61
N ASP A 263 -14.69 -2.89 -16.66
CA ASP A 263 -13.55 -3.79 -16.83
C ASP A 263 -13.00 -4.35 -15.52
N MET A 264 -13.40 -3.80 -14.37
CA MET A 264 -12.85 -4.20 -13.06
C MET A 264 -13.09 -5.68 -12.74
N GLU A 265 -14.25 -6.22 -13.09
CA GLU A 265 -14.54 -7.65 -12.84
C GLU A 265 -13.63 -8.56 -13.67
N SER A 266 -13.39 -8.20 -14.94
CA SER A 266 -12.48 -8.93 -15.83
C SER A 266 -11.04 -8.81 -15.35
N TYR A 267 -10.63 -7.63 -14.90
CA TYR A 267 -9.31 -7.39 -14.31
C TYR A 267 -9.06 -8.30 -13.09
N TYR A 268 -9.99 -8.36 -12.13
CA TYR A 268 -9.83 -9.21 -10.95
C TYR A 268 -9.85 -10.70 -11.29
N ALA A 269 -10.63 -11.12 -12.28
CA ALA A 269 -10.59 -12.49 -12.76
C ALA A 269 -9.23 -12.87 -13.37
N GLU A 270 -8.63 -11.95 -14.14
CA GLU A 270 -7.27 -12.10 -14.68
C GLU A 270 -6.23 -12.14 -13.56
N VAL A 271 -6.32 -11.24 -12.59
CA VAL A 271 -5.44 -11.24 -11.41
C VAL A 271 -5.46 -12.60 -10.73
N LEU A 272 -6.64 -13.13 -10.37
CA LEU A 272 -6.75 -14.41 -9.68
C LEU A 272 -6.21 -15.58 -10.50
N SER A 273 -6.38 -15.56 -11.82
CA SER A 273 -5.85 -16.61 -12.71
C SER A 273 -4.33 -16.52 -12.89
N SER A 274 -3.74 -15.35 -12.73
CA SER A 274 -2.31 -15.07 -12.95
C SER A 274 -1.45 -15.15 -11.69
N ILE A 275 -2.05 -15.27 -10.50
CA ILE A 275 -1.33 -15.38 -9.22
C ILE A 275 -0.32 -16.53 -9.26
N LYS A 276 0.92 -16.22 -8.91
CA LYS A 276 2.03 -17.16 -8.84
C LYS A 276 2.22 -17.67 -7.40
N PRO A 277 2.92 -18.82 -7.22
CA PRO A 277 3.36 -19.25 -5.90
C PRO A 277 4.12 -18.15 -5.15
N GLY A 278 3.95 -18.14 -3.83
CA GLY A 278 4.54 -17.13 -2.94
C GLY A 278 3.49 -16.29 -2.24
N LEU A 279 3.92 -15.21 -1.57
CA LEU A 279 3.07 -14.27 -0.86
C LEU A 279 2.55 -13.19 -1.80
N ASN A 280 1.24 -13.15 -1.97
CA ASN A 280 0.55 -12.17 -2.82
C ASN A 280 -0.41 -11.33 -2.00
N GLN A 281 -0.64 -10.08 -2.41
CA GLN A 281 -1.64 -9.21 -1.81
C GLN A 281 -2.46 -8.49 -2.87
N LEU A 282 -3.78 -8.56 -2.73
CA LEU A 282 -4.75 -7.81 -3.52
C LEU A 282 -5.29 -6.66 -2.66
N LEU A 283 -4.98 -5.43 -3.04
CA LEU A 283 -5.45 -4.21 -2.40
C LEU A 283 -6.78 -3.79 -3.04
N ILE A 284 -7.77 -3.53 -2.20
CA ILE A 284 -9.10 -3.08 -2.62
C ILE A 284 -9.60 -1.97 -1.71
N HIS A 285 -10.49 -1.14 -2.24
CA HIS A 285 -11.07 -0.03 -1.49
C HIS A 285 -12.57 -0.21 -1.41
N LEU A 286 -13.10 -0.42 -0.23
CA LEU A 286 -14.52 -0.74 -0.03
C LEU A 286 -15.30 0.48 0.46
N ALA A 287 -16.48 0.69 -0.10
CA ALA A 287 -17.52 1.55 0.46
C ALA A 287 -18.88 1.20 -0.19
N PHE A 288 -19.97 1.68 0.42
CA PHE A 288 -21.24 1.73 -0.28
C PHE A 288 -21.33 3.03 -1.12
N ASP A 289 -22.06 2.98 -2.23
CA ASP A 289 -22.31 4.19 -3.07
C ASP A 289 -23.48 4.98 -2.49
N ASP A 290 -23.23 5.69 -1.39
CA ASP A 290 -24.19 6.50 -0.66
C ASP A 290 -23.89 8.02 -0.77
N GLU A 291 -24.73 8.83 -0.12
CA GLU A 291 -24.59 10.29 -0.15
C GLU A 291 -23.31 10.78 0.54
N GLU A 292 -22.88 10.13 1.65
CA GLU A 292 -21.64 10.45 2.34
C GLU A 292 -20.45 10.29 1.38
N MET A 293 -20.29 9.12 0.78
CA MET A 293 -19.17 8.85 -0.12
C MET A 293 -19.20 9.68 -1.40
N ARG A 294 -20.38 9.91 -1.99
CA ARG A 294 -20.52 10.78 -3.15
C ARG A 294 -20.13 12.24 -2.84
N THR A 295 -20.41 12.69 -1.63
CA THR A 295 -20.02 14.04 -1.16
C THR A 295 -18.52 14.15 -0.96
N ILE A 296 -17.91 13.18 -0.22
CA ILE A 296 -16.47 13.14 0.06
C ILE A 296 -15.67 13.08 -1.24
N THR A 297 -16.10 12.21 -2.17
CA THR A 297 -15.36 11.90 -3.39
C THR A 297 -15.79 12.70 -4.61
N LYS A 298 -16.52 13.80 -4.41
CA LYS A 298 -17.02 14.67 -5.49
C LYS A 298 -15.88 15.11 -6.41
N GLY A 299 -16.04 14.85 -7.70
CA GLY A 299 -15.06 15.23 -8.73
C GLY A 299 -13.87 14.27 -8.88
N ARG A 300 -13.87 13.13 -8.16
CA ARG A 300 -12.91 12.04 -8.36
C ARG A 300 -13.68 10.76 -8.70
N GLU A 301 -13.41 10.18 -9.86
CA GLU A 301 -14.01 8.92 -10.29
C GLU A 301 -13.21 7.74 -9.75
N ALA A 302 -11.89 7.76 -9.93
CA ALA A 302 -11.01 6.74 -9.40
C ALA A 302 -11.00 6.76 -7.86
N TYR A 303 -11.17 5.59 -7.27
CA TYR A 303 -11.29 5.37 -5.81
C TYR A 303 -12.44 6.12 -5.15
N GLY A 304 -13.37 6.68 -5.95
CA GLY A 304 -14.58 7.34 -5.46
C GLY A 304 -15.70 6.36 -5.09
N ALA A 305 -16.90 6.92 -4.78
CA ALA A 305 -18.03 6.14 -4.29
C ALA A 305 -18.39 4.93 -5.18
N LYS A 306 -18.56 5.13 -6.49
CA LYS A 306 -18.89 4.06 -7.44
C LYS A 306 -17.79 3.01 -7.58
N TRP A 307 -16.53 3.45 -7.57
CA TRP A 307 -15.38 2.56 -7.63
C TRP A 307 -15.36 1.61 -6.43
N ARG A 308 -15.46 2.15 -5.23
CA ARG A 308 -15.44 1.39 -3.98
C ARG A 308 -16.63 0.44 -3.84
N ALA A 309 -17.80 0.88 -4.30
CA ALA A 309 -18.98 0.02 -4.36
C ALA A 309 -18.81 -1.12 -5.38
N LYS A 310 -18.12 -0.87 -6.50
CA LYS A 310 -17.80 -1.91 -7.49
C LYS A 310 -16.80 -2.92 -6.92
N ASP A 311 -15.75 -2.48 -6.21
CA ASP A 311 -14.84 -3.36 -5.49
C ASP A 311 -15.62 -4.27 -4.52
N TYR A 312 -16.51 -3.70 -3.70
CA TYR A 312 -17.34 -4.47 -2.78
C TYR A 312 -18.21 -5.49 -3.53
N GLN A 313 -18.89 -5.07 -4.59
CA GLN A 313 -19.72 -5.95 -5.41
C GLN A 313 -18.94 -7.15 -5.97
N ILE A 314 -17.74 -6.91 -6.45
CA ILE A 314 -16.89 -7.95 -7.08
C ILE A 314 -16.43 -8.95 -6.02
N VAL A 315 -15.80 -8.50 -4.93
CA VAL A 315 -15.24 -9.42 -3.92
C VAL A 315 -16.32 -10.20 -3.16
N SER A 316 -17.51 -9.64 -3.03
CA SER A 316 -18.68 -10.33 -2.44
C SER A 316 -19.39 -11.29 -3.39
N SER A 317 -19.04 -11.29 -4.69
CA SER A 317 -19.72 -12.13 -5.68
C SER A 317 -19.33 -13.61 -5.55
N THR A 318 -20.28 -14.50 -5.83
CA THR A 318 -20.02 -15.94 -5.90
C THR A 318 -18.93 -16.26 -6.93
N LYS A 319 -18.93 -15.53 -8.07
CA LYS A 319 -17.93 -15.70 -9.13
C LYS A 319 -16.50 -15.47 -8.63
N PHE A 320 -16.26 -14.40 -7.87
CA PHE A 320 -14.96 -14.11 -7.30
C PHE A 320 -14.54 -15.22 -6.30
N GLN A 321 -15.44 -15.63 -5.42
CA GLN A 321 -15.18 -16.69 -4.45
C GLN A 321 -14.92 -18.06 -5.11
N ASP A 322 -15.58 -18.35 -6.20
CA ASP A 322 -15.33 -19.58 -6.98
C ASP A 322 -13.99 -19.54 -7.72
N LEU A 323 -13.60 -18.37 -8.24
CA LEU A 323 -12.27 -18.20 -8.85
C LEU A 323 -11.14 -18.41 -7.86
N LEU A 324 -11.26 -17.99 -6.60
CA LEU A 324 -10.27 -18.31 -5.55
C LEU A 324 -10.07 -19.81 -5.41
N LYS A 325 -11.16 -20.58 -5.34
CA LYS A 325 -11.12 -22.04 -5.22
C LYS A 325 -10.56 -22.71 -6.48
N GLN A 326 -11.04 -22.31 -7.66
CA GLN A 326 -10.62 -22.87 -8.96
C GLN A 326 -9.12 -22.68 -9.22
N ASN A 327 -8.55 -21.57 -8.72
CA ASN A 327 -7.11 -21.30 -8.86
C ASN A 327 -6.27 -21.83 -7.70
N GLU A 328 -6.87 -22.59 -6.76
CA GLU A 328 -6.21 -23.20 -5.59
C GLU A 328 -5.49 -22.17 -4.70
N ILE A 329 -6.05 -20.97 -4.60
CA ILE A 329 -5.51 -19.86 -3.80
C ILE A 329 -5.76 -20.14 -2.32
N LYS A 330 -4.72 -20.01 -1.51
CA LYS A 330 -4.77 -20.14 -0.04
C LYS A 330 -4.82 -18.74 0.59
N LEU A 331 -5.92 -18.44 1.27
CA LEU A 331 -6.04 -17.18 1.99
C LEU A 331 -5.27 -17.25 3.31
N ILE A 332 -4.43 -16.25 3.56
CA ILE A 332 -3.65 -16.07 4.79
C ILE A 332 -3.82 -14.64 5.32
N GLN A 333 -3.46 -14.41 6.56
CA GLN A 333 -3.59 -13.11 7.22
C GLN A 333 -2.23 -12.55 7.66
N TRP A 334 -2.15 -11.24 7.82
CA TRP A 334 -0.96 -10.61 8.39
C TRP A 334 -0.69 -11.04 9.83
N ARG A 335 -1.73 -11.36 10.61
CA ARG A 335 -1.54 -11.91 11.96
C ARG A 335 -0.81 -13.25 11.95
N ASP A 336 -0.98 -14.08 10.91
CA ASP A 336 -0.23 -15.34 10.78
C ASP A 336 1.25 -15.05 10.54
N ILE A 337 1.54 -14.05 9.71
CA ILE A 337 2.89 -13.56 9.44
C ILE A 337 3.49 -12.95 10.72
N GLN A 338 2.72 -12.14 11.46
CA GLN A 338 3.15 -11.56 12.73
C GLN A 338 3.52 -12.65 13.76
N ALA A 339 2.72 -13.71 13.84
CA ALA A 339 2.98 -14.84 14.74
C ALA A 339 4.32 -15.54 14.44
N VAL A 340 4.70 -15.62 13.16
CA VAL A 340 5.97 -16.19 12.72
C VAL A 340 7.15 -15.25 12.97
N LEU A 341 6.97 -13.95 12.68
CA LEU A 341 8.05 -12.97 12.80
C LEU A 341 8.33 -12.54 14.23
N TYR A 342 7.28 -12.44 15.04
CA TYR A 342 7.29 -11.92 16.41
C TYR A 342 6.49 -12.82 17.35
N PRO A 343 6.92 -14.06 17.60
CA PRO A 343 6.15 -15.04 18.39
C PRO A 343 5.83 -14.57 19.81
N GLU A 344 6.67 -13.69 20.38
CA GLU A 344 6.47 -13.14 21.73
C GLU A 344 5.36 -12.07 21.77
N ALA A 345 5.10 -11.37 20.66
CA ALA A 345 4.05 -10.34 20.63
C ALA A 345 2.64 -10.95 20.77
N ASN A 346 2.46 -12.20 20.35
CA ASN A 346 1.19 -12.91 20.46
C ASN A 346 0.94 -13.57 21.82
N ALA A 347 1.96 -13.76 22.65
CA ALA A 347 1.81 -14.33 23.98
C ALA A 347 1.12 -13.35 24.96
N SER A 348 1.33 -12.03 24.76
CA SER A 348 0.72 -10.98 25.58
C SER A 348 -0.75 -10.68 25.23
N ASN A 349 -1.22 -11.09 24.06
CA ASN A 349 -2.61 -10.87 23.60
C ASN A 349 -3.56 -12.03 23.96
N ARG A 350 -3.07 -13.07 24.66
CA ARG A 350 -3.87 -14.23 25.08
C ARG A 350 -4.16 -14.26 26.61
N LEU A 351 -3.75 -13.22 27.32
CA LEU A 351 -4.04 -13.00 28.74
C LEU A 351 -5.06 -11.86 28.89
#